data_14f73ee089cee6b471316c5ea8e62850
#
_entry.id   14f73ee089cee6b471316c5ea8e62850
#
_cell.length_a   1.000
_cell.length_b   1.000
_cell.length_c   1.000
_cell.angle_alpha   90.00
_cell.angle_beta   90.00
_cell.angle_gamma   90.00
#
_symmetry.space_group_name_H-M   'P 1'
#
loop_
_entity.id
_entity.type
_entity.pdbx_description
1 polymer ?
#
loop_
_entity_poly.entity_id
_entity_poly.type
_entity_poly.pdbx_seq_one_letter_code
_entity_poly.pdbx_strand_id
1 'polypeptide(L)'
;AKDSVRMAVAKASLLFPLKEVKLGITPAALVVGGGIAGMVAALSLASQGYRCYIVEKSDKLGGQANNIRWTWKDEDVPGYIQRLVHEVNRNERITVYLKSKIVNVEGFVGNFKSTISTNGGDQTEEIEHGVAIISTGARPFIPDEYLYGKNPKVMLWHDVDRLIEENDELIAKGRCAVFIQCVGSREPERPYCSKICCTHSLKCAINIKEINPEMEVYILNRDIRTYGIREDIYKVAREKGVIFVRYTEDEKPKVEYKNGNLRVTVRDHVLGLPITLEPDFISLATAIIPEEQGELATLFKVPLNEDGFFLEAHAKLRPVDFATDGVFVCGMAHYPKPIDESITQAMAAASRAATVLSQKKIEISGIVSVIDPETCVGCMGCLEVCPYGAINYVEDRKICQVNEALCKGCGACAATCPSGSPQLMGFTEEQLFAMIEGALGEI
;
A
#
# COMPACT_ATOMS: atom_id res chain seq x y z
N ALA A 1 9.96 -34.07 -22.56
CA ALA A 1 11.39 -33.81 -22.33
C ALA A 1 12.21 -33.77 -23.64
N LYS A 2 12.11 -34.79 -24.51
CA LYS A 2 12.87 -34.80 -25.78
C LYS A 2 12.52 -33.63 -26.67
N ASP A 3 11.24 -33.34 -26.83
CA ASP A 3 10.74 -32.25 -27.67
C ASP A 3 11.17 -30.89 -27.11
N SER A 4 11.13 -30.71 -25.78
CA SER A 4 11.63 -29.49 -25.14
C SER A 4 13.13 -29.25 -25.40
N VAL A 5 13.93 -30.32 -25.44
CA VAL A 5 15.38 -30.21 -25.79
C VAL A 5 15.55 -29.88 -27.28
N ARG A 6 14.80 -30.52 -28.19
CA ARG A 6 14.86 -30.21 -29.62
C ARG A 6 14.48 -28.76 -29.90
N MET A 7 13.37 -28.28 -29.33
CA MET A 7 12.94 -26.88 -29.40
C MET A 7 14.03 -25.92 -28.93
N ALA A 8 14.63 -26.22 -27.77
CA ALA A 8 15.69 -25.40 -27.22
C ALA A 8 16.95 -25.36 -28.09
N VAL A 9 17.36 -26.50 -28.67
CA VAL A 9 18.52 -26.61 -29.60
C VAL A 9 18.21 -25.86 -30.90
N ALA A 10 17.04 -26.04 -31.49
CA ALA A 10 16.61 -25.34 -32.70
C ALA A 10 16.62 -23.82 -32.52
N LYS A 11 16.07 -23.33 -31.41
CA LYS A 11 16.16 -21.91 -31.05
C LYS A 11 17.59 -21.46 -30.86
N ALA A 12 18.40 -22.24 -30.14
CA ALA A 12 19.77 -21.88 -29.81
C ALA A 12 20.67 -21.72 -31.04
N SER A 13 20.43 -22.47 -32.13
CA SER A 13 21.16 -22.34 -33.39
C SER A 13 20.94 -21.00 -34.08
N LEU A 14 19.84 -20.29 -33.77
CA LEU A 14 19.47 -18.99 -34.33
C LEU A 14 19.69 -17.83 -33.34
N LEU A 15 20.31 -18.08 -32.18
CA LEU A 15 20.63 -17.01 -31.25
C LEU A 15 21.76 -16.12 -31.74
N PHE A 16 21.59 -14.84 -31.49
CA PHE A 16 22.62 -13.82 -31.71
C PHE A 16 22.85 -13.02 -30.42
N PRO A 17 24.03 -12.39 -30.26
CA PRO A 17 24.35 -11.59 -29.09
C PRO A 17 23.36 -10.43 -28.94
N LEU A 18 22.71 -10.33 -27.78
CA LEU A 18 21.83 -9.22 -27.45
C LEU A 18 22.68 -8.05 -26.92
N LYS A 19 22.34 -6.83 -27.32
CA LYS A 19 23.00 -5.63 -26.82
C LYS A 19 22.37 -5.24 -25.49
N GLU A 20 23.17 -5.22 -24.44
CA GLU A 20 22.78 -4.62 -23.15
C GLU A 20 23.05 -3.12 -23.18
N VAL A 21 22.06 -2.33 -22.82
CA VAL A 21 22.20 -0.87 -22.71
C VAL A 21 22.54 -0.53 -21.26
N LYS A 22 23.66 0.20 -21.05
CA LYS A 22 24.09 0.66 -19.73
C LYS A 22 23.73 2.12 -19.55
N LEU A 23 22.81 2.38 -18.64
CA LEU A 23 22.34 3.74 -18.31
C LEU A 23 22.83 4.17 -16.93
N GLY A 24 23.19 5.46 -16.80
CA GLY A 24 23.53 6.04 -15.51
C GLY A 24 22.31 6.04 -14.57
N ILE A 25 22.54 6.17 -13.28
CA ILE A 25 21.47 6.23 -12.27
C ILE A 25 21.51 7.56 -11.55
N THR A 26 20.38 8.22 -11.41
CA THR A 26 20.19 9.39 -10.54
C THR A 26 20.15 8.89 -9.09
N PRO A 27 21.14 9.21 -8.23
CA PRO A 27 21.23 8.65 -6.88
C PRO A 27 20.30 9.39 -5.90
N ALA A 28 19.02 9.46 -6.24
CA ALA A 28 17.98 10.12 -5.45
C ALA A 28 16.71 9.26 -5.40
N ALA A 29 15.92 9.41 -4.35
CA ALA A 29 14.66 8.72 -4.15
C ALA A 29 13.51 9.72 -4.03
N LEU A 30 12.39 9.41 -4.67
CA LEU A 30 11.10 10.07 -4.42
C LEU A 30 10.30 9.21 -3.43
N VAL A 31 9.77 9.83 -2.38
CA VAL A 31 8.90 9.20 -1.39
C VAL A 31 7.54 9.88 -1.44
N VAL A 32 6.52 9.16 -1.85
CA VAL A 32 5.15 9.70 -1.99
C VAL A 32 4.35 9.36 -0.73
N GLY A 33 4.09 10.38 0.08
CA GLY A 33 3.45 10.30 1.39
C GLY A 33 4.43 10.52 2.55
N GLY A 34 4.15 11.54 3.37
CA GLY A 34 4.94 11.95 4.53
C GLY A 34 4.46 11.36 5.86
N GLY A 35 3.76 10.21 5.81
CA GLY A 35 3.41 9.45 7.00
C GLY A 35 4.61 8.75 7.64
N ILE A 36 4.37 7.99 8.72
CA ILE A 36 5.44 7.29 9.44
C ILE A 36 6.29 6.39 8.51
N ALA A 37 5.66 5.65 7.59
CA ALA A 37 6.38 4.77 6.68
C ALA A 37 7.27 5.57 5.70
N GLY A 38 6.76 6.66 5.14
CA GLY A 38 7.53 7.51 4.22
C GLY A 38 8.72 8.20 4.92
N MET A 39 8.50 8.73 6.12
CA MET A 39 9.58 9.35 6.90
C MET A 39 10.69 8.35 7.23
N VAL A 40 10.32 7.14 7.68
CA VAL A 40 11.30 6.07 8.00
C VAL A 40 12.05 5.64 6.74
N ALA A 41 11.37 5.47 5.61
CA ALA A 41 12.01 5.11 4.34
C ALA A 41 13.01 6.20 3.90
N ALA A 42 12.61 7.47 3.94
CA ALA A 42 13.47 8.60 3.57
C ALA A 42 14.70 8.72 4.49
N LEU A 43 14.51 8.62 5.81
CA LEU A 43 15.63 8.64 6.76
C LEU A 43 16.58 7.46 6.57
N SER A 44 16.04 6.26 6.31
CA SER A 44 16.85 5.07 6.03
C SER A 44 17.72 5.24 4.78
N LEU A 45 17.20 5.84 3.71
CA LEU A 45 17.97 6.12 2.49
C LEU A 45 18.95 7.28 2.70
N ALA A 46 18.53 8.34 3.38
CA ALA A 46 19.39 9.50 3.67
C ALA A 46 20.59 9.12 4.55
N SER A 47 20.42 8.20 5.51
CA SER A 47 21.51 7.67 6.32
C SER A 47 22.55 6.89 5.50
N GLN A 48 22.15 6.34 4.35
CA GLN A 48 23.02 5.66 3.39
C GLN A 48 23.64 6.63 2.36
N GLY A 49 23.35 7.94 2.48
CA GLY A 49 23.95 8.99 1.64
C GLY A 49 23.12 9.43 0.44
N TYR A 50 21.93 8.86 0.23
CA TYR A 50 21.06 9.22 -0.90
C TYR A 50 20.21 10.44 -0.61
N ARG A 51 19.99 11.28 -1.63
CA ARG A 51 19.02 12.39 -1.57
C ARG A 51 17.61 11.83 -1.63
N CYS A 52 16.71 12.37 -0.81
CA CYS A 52 15.30 11.97 -0.76
C CYS A 52 14.38 13.17 -0.89
N TYR A 53 13.31 13.01 -1.65
CA TYR A 53 12.25 13.99 -1.79
C TYR A 53 10.96 13.40 -1.23
N ILE A 54 10.40 14.00 -0.17
CA ILE A 54 9.11 13.60 0.39
C ILE A 54 8.04 14.52 -0.17
N VAL A 55 7.02 13.94 -0.82
CA VAL A 55 5.84 14.68 -1.32
C VAL A 55 4.64 14.29 -0.47
N GLU A 56 4.10 15.25 0.27
CA GLU A 56 2.98 15.07 1.20
C GLU A 56 1.82 16.00 0.82
N LYS A 57 0.60 15.42 0.72
CA LYS A 57 -0.61 16.17 0.33
C LYS A 57 -1.12 17.11 1.42
N SER A 58 -0.87 16.78 2.68
CA SER A 58 -1.28 17.59 3.84
C SER A 58 -0.27 18.71 4.15
N ASP A 59 -0.64 19.54 5.10
CA ASP A 59 0.20 20.66 5.58
C ASP A 59 1.22 20.25 6.65
N LYS A 60 1.23 18.96 7.04
CA LYS A 60 2.15 18.42 8.07
C LYS A 60 2.52 16.97 7.82
N LEU A 61 3.69 16.59 8.31
CA LEU A 61 4.15 15.20 8.34
C LEU A 61 3.48 14.39 9.45
N GLY A 62 3.61 13.05 9.37
CA GLY A 62 3.14 12.09 10.38
C GLY A 62 1.94 11.26 9.95
N GLY A 63 1.09 11.77 9.05
CA GLY A 63 -0.09 11.06 8.53
C GLY A 63 -1.01 10.56 9.65
N GLN A 64 -1.55 9.36 9.53
CA GLN A 64 -2.46 8.77 10.52
C GLN A 64 -1.81 8.52 11.90
N ALA A 65 -0.48 8.42 11.96
CA ALA A 65 0.20 8.22 13.24
C ALA A 65 0.07 9.42 14.20
N ASN A 66 -0.25 10.62 13.68
CA ASN A 66 -0.57 11.80 14.50
C ASN A 66 -1.83 11.60 15.39
N ASN A 67 -2.70 10.65 15.04
CA ASN A 67 -3.93 10.35 15.77
C ASN A 67 -3.79 9.19 16.75
N ILE A 68 -2.62 8.52 16.80
CA ILE A 68 -2.36 7.37 17.65
C ILE A 68 -1.58 7.84 18.87
N ARG A 69 -2.00 7.44 20.08
CA ARG A 69 -1.38 7.85 21.34
C ARG A 69 -0.32 6.88 21.81
N TRP A 70 -0.59 5.60 21.73
CA TRP A 70 0.28 4.52 22.18
C TRP A 70 0.22 3.31 21.26
N THR A 71 1.24 2.48 21.32
CA THR A 71 1.19 1.13 20.74
C THR A 71 0.59 0.15 21.76
N TRP A 72 0.39 -1.09 21.33
CA TRP A 72 -0.04 -2.16 22.24
C TRP A 72 0.99 -2.47 23.37
N LYS A 73 2.21 -1.95 23.28
CA LYS A 73 3.29 -2.04 24.28
C LYS A 73 3.45 -0.78 25.13
N ASP A 74 2.52 0.14 25.07
CA ASP A 74 2.59 1.45 25.74
C ASP A 74 3.72 2.38 25.27
N GLU A 75 4.22 2.16 24.04
CA GLU A 75 5.20 3.06 23.46
C GLU A 75 4.56 4.41 23.09
N ASP A 76 5.22 5.51 23.43
CA ASP A 76 4.81 6.89 23.14
C ASP A 76 4.90 7.19 21.64
N VAL A 77 3.76 7.13 20.94
CA VAL A 77 3.70 7.41 19.51
C VAL A 77 3.84 8.90 19.19
N PRO A 78 3.17 9.84 19.88
CA PRO A 78 3.36 11.27 19.65
C PRO A 78 4.82 11.71 19.78
N GLY A 79 5.51 11.31 20.84
CA GLY A 79 6.92 11.63 21.02
C GLY A 79 7.82 10.99 19.96
N TYR A 80 7.50 9.79 19.49
CA TYR A 80 8.21 9.16 18.39
C TYR A 80 8.03 9.92 17.08
N ILE A 81 6.81 10.32 16.75
CA ILE A 81 6.52 11.10 15.53
C ILE A 81 7.21 12.47 15.57
N GLN A 82 7.19 13.16 16.71
CA GLN A 82 7.89 14.44 16.87
C GLN A 82 9.39 14.30 16.59
N ARG A 83 10.03 13.24 17.10
CA ARG A 83 11.45 12.94 16.81
C ARG A 83 11.68 12.70 15.34
N LEU A 84 10.86 11.85 14.69
CA LEU A 84 11.00 11.58 13.24
C LEU A 84 10.84 12.84 12.39
N VAL A 85 9.84 13.66 12.67
CA VAL A 85 9.62 14.94 11.97
C VAL A 85 10.81 15.87 12.17
N HIS A 86 11.35 15.95 13.37
CA HIS A 86 12.53 16.74 13.65
C HIS A 86 13.75 16.25 12.87
N GLU A 87 14.00 14.93 12.85
CA GLU A 87 15.11 14.32 12.11
C GLU A 87 14.99 14.54 10.61
N VAL A 88 13.77 14.36 10.04
CA VAL A 88 13.51 14.63 8.62
C VAL A 88 13.81 16.09 8.28
N ASN A 89 13.29 17.05 9.06
CA ASN A 89 13.44 18.47 8.77
C ASN A 89 14.88 18.99 8.93
N ARG A 90 15.71 18.33 9.75
CA ARG A 90 17.13 18.69 9.93
C ARG A 90 18.08 18.00 8.96
N ASN A 91 17.61 17.02 8.22
CA ASN A 91 18.45 16.22 7.35
C ASN A 91 18.67 16.94 6.01
N GLU A 92 19.88 17.39 5.75
CA GLU A 92 20.26 18.11 4.51
C GLU A 92 20.05 17.30 3.22
N ARG A 93 19.89 15.96 3.33
CA ARG A 93 19.62 15.10 2.19
C ARG A 93 18.13 14.92 1.92
N ILE A 94 17.25 15.42 2.79
CA ILE A 94 15.81 15.26 2.64
C ILE A 94 15.18 16.61 2.33
N THR A 95 14.46 16.67 1.22
CA THR A 95 13.63 17.83 0.87
C THR A 95 12.16 17.44 1.01
N VAL A 96 11.38 18.25 1.73
CA VAL A 96 9.96 17.98 2.00
C VAL A 96 9.09 18.98 1.25
N TYR A 97 8.13 18.46 0.48
CA TYR A 97 7.10 19.22 -0.21
C TYR A 97 5.76 18.95 0.45
N LEU A 98 5.27 19.89 1.25
CA LEU A 98 3.94 19.84 1.87
C LEU A 98 2.89 20.43 0.94
N LYS A 99 1.59 20.12 1.16
CA LYS A 99 0.47 20.56 0.31
C LYS A 99 0.74 20.32 -1.18
N SER A 100 1.38 19.18 -1.47
CA SER A 100 1.91 18.86 -2.79
C SER A 100 1.49 17.48 -3.24
N LYS A 101 1.34 17.29 -4.55
CA LYS A 101 1.01 16.01 -5.16
C LYS A 101 1.78 15.80 -6.45
N ILE A 102 1.97 14.53 -6.80
CA ILE A 102 2.55 14.14 -8.10
C ILE A 102 1.48 14.33 -9.18
N VAL A 103 1.82 14.96 -10.27
CA VAL A 103 0.91 15.22 -11.42
C VAL A 103 1.41 14.59 -12.72
N ASN A 104 2.70 14.28 -12.84
CA ASN A 104 3.25 13.56 -13.97
C ASN A 104 4.47 12.72 -13.55
N VAL A 105 4.68 11.59 -14.21
CA VAL A 105 5.86 10.71 -14.03
C VAL A 105 6.31 10.21 -15.39
N GLU A 106 7.54 10.50 -15.73
CA GLU A 106 8.21 10.06 -16.94
C GLU A 106 9.48 9.28 -16.62
N GLY A 107 10.06 8.62 -17.64
CA GLY A 107 11.31 7.91 -17.50
C GLY A 107 11.14 6.45 -17.07
N PHE A 108 12.19 5.89 -16.46
CA PHE A 108 12.31 4.48 -16.13
C PHE A 108 13.25 4.31 -14.93
N VAL A 109 13.36 3.08 -14.44
CA VAL A 109 14.23 2.75 -13.29
C VAL A 109 15.63 3.35 -13.44
N GLY A 110 16.08 4.03 -12.42
CA GLY A 110 17.33 4.77 -12.40
C GLY A 110 17.25 6.20 -12.94
N ASN A 111 16.23 6.54 -13.73
CA ASN A 111 16.10 7.84 -14.42
C ASN A 111 14.63 8.26 -14.56
N PHE A 112 13.93 8.35 -13.45
CA PHE A 112 12.59 8.93 -13.40
C PHE A 112 12.65 10.46 -13.33
N LYS A 113 11.64 11.09 -13.91
CA LYS A 113 11.36 12.52 -13.81
C LYS A 113 9.91 12.70 -13.39
N SER A 114 9.70 13.27 -12.21
CA SER A 114 8.35 13.51 -11.67
C SER A 114 8.06 14.99 -11.59
N THR A 115 6.88 15.40 -12.01
CA THR A 115 6.37 16.75 -11.83
C THR A 115 5.51 16.81 -10.59
N ILE A 116 5.86 17.71 -9.69
CA ILE A 116 5.14 17.96 -8.44
C ILE A 116 4.32 19.23 -8.59
N SER A 117 3.03 19.18 -8.27
CA SER A 117 2.20 20.36 -8.09
C SER A 117 2.27 20.77 -6.62
N THR A 118 2.66 22.01 -6.36
CA THR A 118 2.82 22.58 -5.01
C THR A 118 1.76 23.65 -4.74
N ASN A 119 1.56 24.01 -3.46
CA ASN A 119 0.65 25.06 -3.02
C ASN A 119 -0.80 24.95 -3.56
N GLY A 120 -1.31 23.72 -3.65
CA GLY A 120 -2.68 23.47 -4.10
C GLY A 120 -2.88 23.58 -5.62
N GLY A 121 -1.80 23.63 -6.41
CA GLY A 121 -1.86 23.63 -7.87
C GLY A 121 -1.27 24.86 -8.56
N ASP A 122 -0.87 25.88 -7.79
CA ASP A 122 -0.40 27.15 -8.33
C ASP A 122 1.00 27.10 -8.95
N GLN A 123 1.81 26.13 -8.55
CA GLN A 123 3.19 25.97 -9.00
C GLN A 123 3.51 24.51 -9.30
N THR A 124 4.42 24.30 -10.24
CA THR A 124 4.94 22.96 -10.55
C THR A 124 6.46 22.98 -10.48
N GLU A 125 7.03 21.86 -9.99
CA GLU A 125 8.47 21.62 -9.92
C GLU A 125 8.76 20.24 -10.47
N GLU A 126 9.87 20.08 -11.19
CA GLU A 126 10.33 18.81 -11.72
C GLU A 126 11.45 18.25 -10.84
N ILE A 127 11.36 16.97 -10.51
CA ILE A 127 12.34 16.24 -9.70
C ILE A 127 12.85 15.04 -10.47
N GLU A 128 14.17 14.91 -10.57
CA GLU A 128 14.85 13.73 -11.09
C GLU A 128 15.20 12.78 -9.96
N HIS A 129 14.87 11.49 -10.14
CA HIS A 129 15.14 10.46 -9.15
C HIS A 129 15.34 9.08 -9.79
N GLY A 130 16.11 8.21 -9.14
CA GLY A 130 16.35 6.85 -9.63
C GLY A 130 15.29 5.85 -9.20
N VAL A 131 14.62 6.08 -8.08
CA VAL A 131 13.60 5.19 -7.51
C VAL A 131 12.45 5.97 -6.90
N ALA A 132 11.28 5.34 -6.79
CA ALA A 132 10.12 5.87 -6.07
C ALA A 132 9.63 4.89 -4.99
N ILE A 133 9.22 5.40 -3.83
CA ILE A 133 8.59 4.63 -2.75
C ILE A 133 7.20 5.20 -2.51
N ILE A 134 6.16 4.39 -2.73
CA ILE A 134 4.78 4.77 -2.50
C ILE A 134 4.39 4.41 -1.07
N SER A 135 4.05 5.41 -0.27
CA SER A 135 3.71 5.32 1.16
C SER A 135 2.52 6.20 1.53
N THR A 136 1.55 6.32 0.63
CA THR A 136 0.38 7.20 0.73
C THR A 136 -0.57 6.87 1.88
N GLY A 137 -0.39 5.69 2.49
CA GLY A 137 -1.18 5.28 3.65
C GLY A 137 -2.59 4.82 3.31
N ALA A 138 -3.47 4.88 4.31
CA ALA A 138 -4.88 4.53 4.25
C ALA A 138 -5.63 5.35 5.32
N ARG A 139 -6.95 5.34 5.29
CA ARG A 139 -7.80 6.11 6.21
C ARG A 139 -8.86 5.25 6.90
N PRO A 140 -9.36 5.65 8.08
CA PRO A 140 -10.49 4.98 8.70
C PRO A 140 -11.75 5.12 7.82
N PHE A 141 -12.53 4.04 7.76
CA PHE A 141 -13.89 4.09 7.21
C PHE A 141 -14.80 4.88 8.15
N ILE A 142 -15.58 5.77 7.59
CA ILE A 142 -16.59 6.54 8.32
C ILE A 142 -17.93 5.85 8.11
N PRO A 143 -18.51 5.20 9.15
CA PRO A 143 -19.77 4.48 9.01
C PRO A 143 -20.98 5.42 9.09
N ASP A 144 -22.09 5.01 8.48
CA ASP A 144 -23.42 5.61 8.63
C ASP A 144 -24.33 4.78 9.56
N GLU A 145 -23.82 3.65 10.07
CA GLU A 145 -24.52 2.72 10.96
C GLU A 145 -24.25 3.03 12.45
N TYR A 146 -24.96 2.35 13.35
CA TYR A 146 -24.81 2.42 14.81
C TYR A 146 -24.99 3.80 15.43
N LEU A 147 -25.70 4.73 14.80
CA LEU A 147 -25.90 6.12 15.23
C LEU A 147 -24.62 6.99 15.23
N TYR A 148 -23.56 6.58 14.55
CA TYR A 148 -22.38 7.43 14.38
C TYR A 148 -22.77 8.75 13.67
N GLY A 149 -22.24 9.88 14.14
CA GLY A 149 -22.60 11.22 13.65
C GLY A 149 -23.98 11.72 14.08
N LYS A 150 -24.82 10.85 14.69
CA LYS A 150 -26.15 11.20 15.21
C LYS A 150 -26.19 11.27 16.74
N ASN A 151 -25.28 10.58 17.41
CA ASN A 151 -25.16 10.60 18.86
C ASN A 151 -23.69 10.80 19.25
N PRO A 152 -23.32 11.82 20.04
CA PRO A 152 -21.93 12.13 20.38
C PRO A 152 -21.25 11.07 21.25
N LYS A 153 -22.01 10.16 21.85
CA LYS A 153 -21.51 9.04 22.65
C LYS A 153 -21.15 7.81 21.80
N VAL A 154 -21.38 7.88 20.47
CA VAL A 154 -20.91 6.86 19.51
C VAL A 154 -19.72 7.43 18.77
N MET A 155 -18.55 6.87 19.00
CA MET A 155 -17.25 7.44 18.69
C MET A 155 -16.39 6.47 17.87
N LEU A 156 -15.40 7.00 17.16
CA LEU A 156 -14.35 6.20 16.57
C LEU A 156 -13.20 6.00 17.57
N TRP A 157 -12.30 5.11 17.23
CA TRP A 157 -11.17 4.69 18.07
C TRP A 157 -10.32 5.86 18.58
N HIS A 158 -10.03 6.87 17.75
CA HIS A 158 -9.19 8.02 18.12
C HIS A 158 -9.85 8.96 19.15
N ASP A 159 -11.20 9.02 19.16
CA ASP A 159 -11.93 9.79 20.16
C ASP A 159 -11.81 9.10 21.52
N VAL A 160 -11.91 7.77 21.55
CA VAL A 160 -11.76 6.98 22.77
C VAL A 160 -10.35 7.08 23.32
N ASP A 161 -9.32 7.04 22.46
CA ASP A 161 -7.92 7.24 22.86
C ASP A 161 -7.73 8.59 23.57
N ARG A 162 -8.35 9.66 23.04
CA ARG A 162 -8.31 10.98 23.66
C ARG A 162 -9.00 10.99 25.02
N LEU A 163 -10.17 10.39 25.16
CA LEU A 163 -10.88 10.31 26.44
C LEU A 163 -10.06 9.57 27.50
N ILE A 164 -9.35 8.51 27.11
CA ILE A 164 -8.47 7.75 28.00
C ILE A 164 -7.27 8.62 28.43
N GLU A 165 -6.63 9.32 27.49
CA GLU A 165 -5.47 10.18 27.74
C GLU A 165 -5.83 11.35 28.67
N GLU A 166 -7.00 11.97 28.45
CA GLU A 166 -7.52 13.09 29.25
C GLU A 166 -8.13 12.65 30.58
N ASN A 167 -8.24 11.35 30.86
CA ASN A 167 -8.94 10.79 32.00
C ASN A 167 -10.36 11.39 32.15
N ASP A 168 -11.07 11.44 31.02
CA ASP A 168 -12.40 12.04 30.93
C ASP A 168 -13.39 11.39 31.89
N GLU A 169 -14.42 12.13 32.32
CA GLU A 169 -15.43 11.64 33.24
C GLU A 169 -16.19 10.39 32.73
N LEU A 170 -16.37 10.25 31.41
CA LEU A 170 -16.93 9.04 30.80
C LEU A 170 -16.09 7.79 31.07
N ILE A 171 -14.78 7.94 31.19
CA ILE A 171 -13.87 6.84 31.56
C ILE A 171 -13.79 6.70 33.07
N ALA A 172 -13.53 7.79 33.79
CA ALA A 172 -13.28 7.76 35.24
C ALA A 172 -14.50 7.37 36.07
N LYS A 173 -15.74 7.73 35.64
CA LYS A 173 -16.96 7.53 36.37
C LYS A 173 -18.02 6.72 35.61
N GLY A 174 -17.77 6.37 34.37
CA GLY A 174 -18.67 5.56 33.55
C GLY A 174 -18.86 4.16 34.10
N ARG A 175 -19.98 3.54 33.76
CA ARG A 175 -20.36 2.20 34.25
C ARG A 175 -20.23 1.13 33.18
N CYS A 176 -20.45 1.51 31.92
CA CYS A 176 -20.49 0.55 30.83
C CYS A 176 -19.93 1.15 29.53
N ALA A 177 -18.99 0.45 28.91
CA ALA A 177 -18.46 0.77 27.58
C ALA A 177 -18.64 -0.42 26.63
N VAL A 178 -19.02 -0.14 25.39
CA VAL A 178 -19.19 -1.18 24.36
C VAL A 178 -18.30 -0.88 23.16
N PHE A 179 -17.49 -1.84 22.77
CA PHE A 179 -16.67 -1.81 21.54
C PHE A 179 -17.30 -2.72 20.50
N ILE A 180 -17.65 -2.18 19.32
CA ILE A 180 -18.18 -2.97 18.20
C ILE A 180 -17.06 -3.17 17.17
N GLN A 181 -16.64 -4.42 16.97
CA GLN A 181 -15.57 -4.78 16.04
C GLN A 181 -16.08 -4.96 14.61
N CYS A 182 -15.16 -4.88 13.64
CA CYS A 182 -15.40 -5.16 12.23
C CYS A 182 -16.43 -4.24 11.55
N VAL A 183 -16.62 -3.02 12.02
CA VAL A 183 -17.56 -2.06 11.42
C VAL A 183 -17.08 -1.67 10.03
N GLY A 184 -17.83 -2.06 8.98
CA GLY A 184 -17.46 -1.86 7.57
C GLY A 184 -16.27 -2.69 7.08
N SER A 185 -15.87 -3.74 7.82
CA SER A 185 -14.78 -4.66 7.44
C SER A 185 -15.25 -6.11 7.53
N ARG A 186 -14.72 -6.99 6.67
CA ARG A 186 -15.14 -8.38 6.55
C ARG A 186 -16.62 -8.51 6.15
N GLU A 187 -17.05 -7.64 5.26
CA GLU A 187 -18.37 -7.55 4.66
C GLU A 187 -18.24 -7.72 3.15
N PRO A 188 -19.33 -8.01 2.40
CA PRO A 188 -19.25 -8.24 0.97
C PRO A 188 -18.52 -7.14 0.18
N GLU A 189 -18.70 -5.87 0.54
CA GLU A 189 -18.07 -4.73 -0.12
C GLU A 189 -16.60 -4.56 0.26
N ARG A 190 -16.19 -5.10 1.41
CA ARG A 190 -14.83 -5.03 1.97
C ARG A 190 -14.50 -6.32 2.70
N PRO A 191 -14.21 -7.43 1.97
CA PRO A 191 -14.09 -8.77 2.55
C PRO A 191 -12.85 -8.94 3.43
N TYR A 192 -11.90 -8.03 3.36
CA TYR A 192 -10.65 -8.09 4.12
C TYR A 192 -10.81 -7.68 5.59
N CYS A 193 -9.85 -8.14 6.40
CA CYS A 193 -9.69 -7.71 7.79
C CYS A 193 -8.74 -6.51 7.88
N SER A 194 -9.13 -5.47 8.62
CA SER A 194 -8.29 -4.30 8.85
C SER A 194 -7.10 -4.55 9.79
N LYS A 195 -6.99 -5.75 10.38
CA LYS A 195 -5.80 -6.27 11.08
C LYS A 195 -5.44 -5.56 12.39
N ILE A 196 -5.73 -4.27 12.54
CA ILE A 196 -5.31 -3.44 13.69
C ILE A 196 -6.36 -3.33 14.79
N CYS A 197 -7.65 -3.38 14.44
CA CYS A 197 -8.76 -2.99 15.33
C CYS A 197 -8.88 -3.88 16.59
N CYS A 198 -8.71 -5.20 16.49
CA CYS A 198 -8.77 -6.08 17.66
C CYS A 198 -7.69 -5.72 18.69
N THR A 199 -6.45 -5.59 18.25
CA THR A 199 -5.32 -5.19 19.12
C THR A 199 -5.56 -3.84 19.77
N HIS A 200 -6.02 -2.85 19.00
CA HIS A 200 -6.29 -1.51 19.50
C HIS A 200 -7.44 -1.51 20.54
N SER A 201 -8.59 -2.11 20.21
CA SER A 201 -9.73 -2.16 21.14
C SER A 201 -9.39 -2.88 22.45
N LEU A 202 -8.60 -3.95 22.40
CA LEU A 202 -8.12 -4.64 23.59
C LEU A 202 -7.23 -3.73 24.45
N LYS A 203 -6.33 -2.98 23.82
CA LYS A 203 -5.48 -2.04 24.55
C LYS A 203 -6.29 -0.92 25.21
N CYS A 204 -7.25 -0.34 24.50
CA CYS A 204 -8.18 0.63 25.08
C CYS A 204 -8.96 0.03 26.26
N ALA A 205 -9.51 -1.17 26.11
CA ALA A 205 -10.25 -1.86 27.16
C ALA A 205 -9.38 -2.10 28.42
N ILE A 206 -8.12 -2.50 28.24
CA ILE A 206 -7.15 -2.67 29.33
C ILE A 206 -6.92 -1.33 30.02
N ASN A 207 -6.63 -0.26 29.29
CA ASN A 207 -6.39 1.07 29.83
C ASN A 207 -7.62 1.60 30.60
N ILE A 208 -8.83 1.38 30.09
CA ILE A 208 -10.07 1.73 30.77
C ILE A 208 -10.19 0.98 32.11
N LYS A 209 -9.93 -0.33 32.10
CA LYS A 209 -9.97 -1.16 33.32
C LYS A 209 -8.88 -0.80 34.34
N GLU A 210 -7.79 -0.19 33.91
CA GLU A 210 -6.74 0.33 34.80
C GLU A 210 -7.15 1.65 35.47
N ILE A 211 -7.86 2.52 34.74
CA ILE A 211 -8.39 3.78 35.26
C ILE A 211 -9.63 3.52 36.13
N ASN A 212 -10.56 2.70 35.65
CA ASN A 212 -11.83 2.42 36.32
C ASN A 212 -12.09 0.89 36.31
N PRO A 213 -11.60 0.17 37.33
CA PRO A 213 -11.79 -1.28 37.45
C PRO A 213 -13.25 -1.73 37.51
N GLU A 214 -14.15 -0.86 38.00
CA GLU A 214 -15.59 -1.17 38.16
C GLU A 214 -16.38 -1.03 36.85
N MET A 215 -15.83 -0.34 35.83
CA MET A 215 -16.51 -0.20 34.54
C MET A 215 -16.65 -1.56 33.85
N GLU A 216 -17.87 -1.92 33.47
CA GLU A 216 -18.10 -3.07 32.58
C GLU A 216 -17.68 -2.72 31.14
N VAL A 217 -16.74 -3.47 30.59
CA VAL A 217 -16.25 -3.26 29.23
C VAL A 217 -16.58 -4.47 28.37
N TYR A 218 -17.42 -4.25 27.36
CA TYR A 218 -17.85 -5.27 26.43
C TYR A 218 -17.17 -5.10 25.07
N ILE A 219 -16.62 -6.19 24.51
CA ILE A 219 -16.12 -6.24 23.13
C ILE A 219 -17.02 -7.18 22.33
N LEU A 220 -17.82 -6.59 21.45
CA LEU A 220 -18.67 -7.33 20.52
C LEU A 220 -17.86 -7.66 19.28
N ASN A 221 -17.63 -8.94 19.00
CA ASN A 221 -16.67 -9.38 17.97
C ASN A 221 -17.21 -10.58 17.16
N ARG A 222 -16.76 -10.71 15.91
CA ARG A 222 -16.96 -11.93 15.13
C ARG A 222 -15.95 -13.00 15.52
N ASP A 223 -14.68 -12.62 15.66
CA ASP A 223 -13.55 -13.36 16.24
C ASP A 223 -12.47 -12.34 16.64
N ILE A 224 -11.63 -12.69 17.60
CA ILE A 224 -10.49 -11.85 18.00
C ILE A 224 -9.27 -12.28 17.19
N ARG A 225 -8.69 -11.33 16.47
CA ARG A 225 -7.50 -11.54 15.60
C ARG A 225 -6.29 -10.78 16.13
N THR A 226 -5.86 -11.12 17.33
CA THR A 226 -4.58 -10.72 17.88
C THR A 226 -3.54 -11.79 17.55
N TYR A 227 -2.81 -11.60 16.47
CA TYR A 227 -1.86 -12.59 15.96
C TYR A 227 -0.46 -12.44 16.58
N GLY A 228 0.28 -13.55 16.60
CA GLY A 228 1.62 -13.62 17.19
C GLY A 228 1.60 -13.28 18.68
N ILE A 229 2.61 -12.56 19.13
CA ILE A 229 2.76 -12.15 20.54
C ILE A 229 1.69 -11.19 21.05
N ARG A 230 0.88 -10.61 20.15
CA ARG A 230 -0.27 -9.76 20.54
C ARG A 230 -1.41 -10.55 21.18
N GLU A 231 -1.37 -11.88 21.13
CA GLU A 231 -2.35 -12.73 21.82
C GLU A 231 -2.28 -12.56 23.35
N ASP A 232 -1.12 -12.18 23.89
CA ASP A 232 -0.95 -11.93 25.30
C ASP A 232 -1.87 -10.82 25.82
N ILE A 233 -2.13 -9.75 25.03
CA ILE A 233 -3.06 -8.68 25.46
C ILE A 233 -4.51 -9.17 25.52
N TYR A 234 -4.89 -10.15 24.70
CA TYR A 234 -6.23 -10.77 24.80
C TYR A 234 -6.40 -11.52 26.12
N LYS A 235 -5.36 -12.25 26.56
CA LYS A 235 -5.34 -12.90 27.85
C LYS A 235 -5.43 -11.88 28.99
N VAL A 236 -4.60 -10.81 28.95
CA VAL A 236 -4.62 -9.75 29.97
C VAL A 236 -5.98 -9.05 30.04
N ALA A 237 -6.61 -8.74 28.91
CA ALA A 237 -7.94 -8.14 28.88
C ALA A 237 -8.99 -9.02 29.58
N ARG A 238 -8.97 -10.32 29.34
CA ARG A 238 -9.85 -11.29 30.02
C ARG A 238 -9.60 -11.37 31.53
N GLU A 239 -8.34 -11.38 31.94
CA GLU A 239 -7.93 -11.40 33.35
C GLU A 239 -8.40 -10.13 34.10
N LYS A 240 -8.45 -8.98 33.37
CA LYS A 240 -9.00 -7.71 33.89
C LYS A 240 -10.54 -7.64 33.86
N GLY A 241 -11.22 -8.69 33.41
CA GLY A 241 -12.68 -8.75 33.39
C GLY A 241 -13.33 -8.09 32.20
N VAL A 242 -12.63 -7.91 31.07
CA VAL A 242 -13.24 -7.50 29.80
C VAL A 242 -14.13 -8.63 29.28
N ILE A 243 -15.36 -8.32 28.90
CA ILE A 243 -16.39 -9.28 28.48
C ILE A 243 -16.45 -9.33 26.97
N PHE A 244 -16.34 -10.54 26.40
CA PHE A 244 -16.37 -10.79 24.97
C PHE A 244 -17.69 -11.44 24.57
N VAL A 245 -18.43 -10.77 23.67
CA VAL A 245 -19.68 -11.30 23.12
C VAL A 245 -19.51 -11.49 21.63
N ARG A 246 -19.66 -12.75 21.18
CA ARG A 246 -19.52 -13.09 19.78
C ARG A 246 -20.83 -12.88 19.03
N TYR A 247 -20.75 -12.23 17.85
CA TYR A 247 -21.85 -12.07 16.92
C TYR A 247 -21.48 -12.55 15.52
N THR A 248 -22.47 -12.78 14.66
CA THR A 248 -22.28 -13.14 13.26
C THR A 248 -22.61 -11.98 12.34
N GLU A 249 -22.24 -12.08 11.08
CA GLU A 249 -22.53 -11.07 10.06
C GLU A 249 -24.03 -10.89 9.85
N ASP A 250 -24.77 -12.01 9.85
CA ASP A 250 -26.23 -12.02 9.66
C ASP A 250 -27.01 -11.47 10.87
N GLU A 251 -26.39 -11.49 12.05
CA GLU A 251 -26.98 -11.02 13.31
C GLU A 251 -26.09 -9.94 13.96
N LYS A 252 -25.87 -8.83 13.25
CA LYS A 252 -25.12 -7.68 13.76
C LYS A 252 -25.79 -7.06 15.01
N PRO A 253 -25.01 -6.48 15.93
CA PRO A 253 -25.53 -5.68 17.03
C PRO A 253 -26.49 -4.58 16.53
N LYS A 254 -27.55 -4.31 17.28
CA LYS A 254 -28.48 -3.21 17.01
C LYS A 254 -28.28 -2.10 18.05
N VAL A 255 -28.07 -0.87 17.57
CA VAL A 255 -27.88 0.30 18.43
C VAL A 255 -29.06 1.23 18.29
N GLU A 256 -29.67 1.58 19.41
CA GLU A 256 -30.82 2.48 19.52
C GLU A 256 -30.55 3.54 20.60
N TYR A 257 -31.21 4.68 20.47
CA TYR A 257 -31.25 5.71 21.51
C TYR A 257 -32.70 5.87 21.99
N LYS A 258 -32.97 5.44 23.23
CA LYS A 258 -34.29 5.45 23.81
C LYS A 258 -34.26 6.01 25.24
N ASN A 259 -35.22 6.87 25.60
CA ASN A 259 -35.37 7.43 26.94
C ASN A 259 -34.09 8.09 27.50
N GLY A 260 -33.29 8.73 26.63
CA GLY A 260 -32.05 9.40 27.04
C GLY A 260 -30.81 8.49 27.11
N ASN A 261 -30.95 7.19 26.87
CA ASN A 261 -29.87 6.20 26.97
C ASN A 261 -29.59 5.52 25.65
N LEU A 262 -28.28 5.23 25.42
CA LEU A 262 -27.88 4.29 24.39
C LEU A 262 -28.29 2.88 24.81
N ARG A 263 -28.73 2.10 23.83
CA ARG A 263 -29.06 0.69 24.03
C ARG A 263 -28.44 -0.14 22.89
N VAL A 264 -27.69 -1.16 23.26
CA VAL A 264 -27.08 -2.12 22.32
C VAL A 264 -27.70 -3.47 22.57
N THR A 265 -28.36 -4.05 21.55
CA THR A 265 -28.90 -5.40 21.60
C THR A 265 -28.07 -6.31 20.70
N VAL A 266 -27.55 -7.40 21.25
CA VAL A 266 -26.74 -8.40 20.53
C VAL A 266 -27.17 -9.79 20.97
N ARG A 267 -27.21 -10.75 20.05
CA ARG A 267 -27.47 -12.16 20.41
C ARG A 267 -26.17 -12.81 20.88
N ASP A 268 -26.16 -13.26 22.10
CA ASP A 268 -25.09 -14.11 22.64
C ASP A 268 -25.29 -15.55 22.19
N HIS A 269 -24.35 -16.05 21.36
CA HIS A 269 -24.43 -17.41 20.81
C HIS A 269 -24.13 -18.50 21.84
N VAL A 270 -23.50 -18.18 22.98
CA VAL A 270 -23.23 -19.12 24.08
C VAL A 270 -24.49 -19.28 24.92
N LEU A 271 -25.15 -18.19 25.25
CA LEU A 271 -26.41 -18.18 26.00
C LEU A 271 -27.61 -18.56 25.11
N GLY A 272 -27.52 -18.37 23.81
CA GLY A 272 -28.60 -18.56 22.85
C GLY A 272 -29.70 -17.50 22.91
N LEU A 273 -29.48 -16.40 23.64
CA LEU A 273 -30.45 -15.34 23.94
C LEU A 273 -29.91 -13.97 23.55
N PRO A 274 -30.80 -13.00 23.20
CA PRO A 274 -30.41 -11.62 23.06
C PRO A 274 -30.10 -11.00 24.43
N ILE A 275 -28.98 -10.32 24.53
CA ILE A 275 -28.60 -9.47 25.65
C ILE A 275 -28.74 -8.00 25.25
N THR A 276 -29.13 -7.17 26.21
CA THR A 276 -29.27 -5.72 26.03
C THR A 276 -28.34 -5.01 27.01
N LEU A 277 -27.47 -4.17 26.47
CA LEU A 277 -26.50 -3.36 27.20
C LEU A 277 -26.91 -1.89 27.11
N GLU A 278 -26.69 -1.13 28.18
CA GLU A 278 -26.94 0.32 28.23
C GLU A 278 -25.59 1.05 28.48
N PRO A 279 -24.78 1.23 27.43
CA PRO A 279 -23.44 1.82 27.57
C PRO A 279 -23.50 3.33 27.75
N ASP A 280 -22.56 3.87 28.50
CA ASP A 280 -22.28 5.30 28.60
C ASP A 280 -21.66 5.82 27.28
N PHE A 281 -20.90 5.00 26.59
CA PHE A 281 -20.41 5.26 25.22
C PHE A 281 -20.17 3.98 24.42
N ILE A 282 -20.13 4.15 23.09
CA ILE A 282 -19.82 3.08 22.13
C ILE A 282 -18.58 3.47 21.32
N SER A 283 -17.61 2.57 21.23
CA SER A 283 -16.44 2.68 20.35
C SER A 283 -16.64 1.82 19.11
N LEU A 284 -16.54 2.40 17.93
CA LEU A 284 -16.62 1.69 16.66
C LEU A 284 -15.23 1.39 16.13
N ALA A 285 -14.89 0.11 16.08
CA ALA A 285 -13.64 -0.39 15.48
C ALA A 285 -13.83 -0.55 13.97
N THR A 286 -13.68 0.55 13.25
CA THR A 286 -13.98 0.66 11.82
C THR A 286 -12.93 0.06 10.92
N ALA A 287 -13.31 -0.25 9.69
CA ALA A 287 -12.41 -0.66 8.63
C ALA A 287 -11.33 0.41 8.37
N ILE A 288 -10.19 -0.05 7.87
CA ILE A 288 -9.19 0.81 7.23
C ILE A 288 -9.34 0.63 5.72
N ILE A 289 -9.56 1.74 5.03
CA ILE A 289 -9.77 1.75 3.58
C ILE A 289 -8.64 2.50 2.87
N PRO A 290 -8.30 2.13 1.63
CA PRO A 290 -7.24 2.81 0.89
C PRO A 290 -7.62 4.28 0.65
N GLU A 291 -6.61 5.10 0.43
CA GLU A 291 -6.79 6.43 -0.15
C GLU A 291 -7.20 6.29 -1.62
N GLU A 292 -7.60 7.38 -2.28
CA GLU A 292 -7.84 7.37 -3.72
C GLU A 292 -6.51 7.28 -4.46
N GLN A 293 -6.18 6.09 -4.97
CA GLN A 293 -4.84 5.77 -5.49
C GLN A 293 -4.80 5.57 -7.01
N GLY A 294 -5.95 5.62 -7.70
CA GLY A 294 -6.04 5.31 -9.13
C GLY A 294 -5.18 6.22 -10.02
N GLU A 295 -5.16 7.52 -9.74
CA GLU A 295 -4.33 8.48 -10.47
C GLU A 295 -2.84 8.15 -10.30
N LEU A 296 -2.40 7.94 -9.06
CA LEU A 296 -1.01 7.63 -8.74
C LEU A 296 -0.58 6.25 -9.30
N ALA A 297 -1.48 5.26 -9.25
CA ALA A 297 -1.27 3.95 -9.85
C ALA A 297 -1.03 4.04 -11.36
N THR A 298 -1.79 4.87 -12.05
CA THR A 298 -1.63 5.14 -13.48
C THR A 298 -0.30 5.84 -13.78
N LEU A 299 0.05 6.88 -13.03
CA LEU A 299 1.28 7.65 -13.21
C LEU A 299 2.53 6.77 -13.06
N PHE A 300 2.58 5.91 -12.03
CA PHE A 300 3.72 5.01 -11.80
C PHE A 300 3.59 3.66 -12.52
N LYS A 301 2.48 3.43 -13.23
CA LYS A 301 2.19 2.17 -13.95
C LYS A 301 2.29 0.95 -13.03
N VAL A 302 1.65 1.05 -11.86
CA VAL A 302 1.63 0.02 -10.82
C VAL A 302 0.20 -0.45 -10.55
N PRO A 303 -0.01 -1.76 -10.26
CA PRO A 303 -1.35 -2.30 -10.06
C PRO A 303 -1.93 -1.98 -8.68
N LEU A 304 -3.26 -1.94 -8.63
CA LEU A 304 -4.06 -2.03 -7.41
C LEU A 304 -4.70 -3.42 -7.34
N ASN A 305 -4.94 -3.91 -6.12
CA ASN A 305 -5.75 -5.11 -5.90
C ASN A 305 -7.25 -4.78 -5.96
N GLU A 306 -8.11 -5.80 -5.82
CA GLU A 306 -9.57 -5.66 -5.84
C GLU A 306 -10.11 -4.75 -4.73
N ASP A 307 -9.39 -4.62 -3.61
CA ASP A 307 -9.72 -3.79 -2.46
C ASP A 307 -9.25 -2.32 -2.62
N GLY A 308 -8.52 -1.99 -3.70
CA GLY A 308 -7.98 -0.67 -3.99
C GLY A 308 -6.64 -0.34 -3.32
N PHE A 309 -5.97 -1.30 -2.68
CA PHE A 309 -4.60 -1.16 -2.17
C PHE A 309 -3.58 -1.47 -3.28
N PHE A 310 -2.39 -0.89 -3.16
CA PHE A 310 -1.30 -1.23 -4.09
C PHE A 310 -0.88 -2.70 -3.95
N LEU A 311 -0.74 -3.36 -5.11
CA LEU A 311 -0.39 -4.76 -5.18
C LEU A 311 1.10 -4.94 -5.49
N GLU A 312 1.81 -5.66 -4.64
CA GLU A 312 3.20 -6.01 -4.83
C GLU A 312 3.41 -7.02 -5.97
N ALA A 313 4.63 -7.08 -6.50
CA ALA A 313 4.98 -8.00 -7.58
C ALA A 313 4.84 -9.48 -7.19
N HIS A 314 5.15 -9.82 -5.93
CA HIS A 314 5.01 -11.18 -5.41
C HIS A 314 5.10 -11.20 -3.88
N ALA A 315 4.08 -11.68 -3.21
CA ALA A 315 3.95 -11.65 -1.74
C ALA A 315 5.13 -12.27 -0.96
N LYS A 316 5.82 -13.27 -1.51
CA LYS A 316 6.96 -13.93 -0.85
C LYS A 316 8.32 -13.50 -1.38
N LEU A 317 8.46 -13.31 -2.69
CA LEU A 317 9.75 -13.10 -3.34
C LEU A 317 10.07 -11.60 -3.53
N ARG A 318 9.06 -10.76 -3.70
CA ARG A 318 9.18 -9.32 -3.93
C ARG A 318 8.07 -8.56 -3.17
N PRO A 319 8.07 -8.62 -1.82
CA PRO A 319 6.93 -8.17 -1.00
C PRO A 319 6.80 -6.66 -0.88
N VAL A 320 7.78 -5.90 -1.32
CA VAL A 320 7.80 -4.42 -1.30
C VAL A 320 8.10 -3.82 -2.67
N ASP A 321 8.38 -4.65 -3.68
CA ASP A 321 8.63 -4.23 -5.05
C ASP A 321 7.35 -4.29 -5.86
N PHE A 322 7.17 -3.38 -6.80
CA PHE A 322 6.20 -3.56 -7.87
C PHE A 322 6.80 -4.36 -9.04
N ALA A 323 5.93 -4.79 -9.96
CA ALA A 323 6.38 -5.33 -11.24
C ALA A 323 7.10 -4.27 -12.09
N THR A 324 6.75 -3.00 -11.91
CA THR A 324 7.47 -1.85 -12.47
C THR A 324 8.76 -1.63 -11.69
N ASP A 325 9.90 -1.83 -12.35
CA ASP A 325 11.20 -1.72 -11.69
C ASP A 325 11.48 -0.30 -11.20
N GLY A 326 12.13 -0.21 -10.02
CA GLY A 326 12.48 1.06 -9.39
C GLY A 326 11.34 1.71 -8.62
N VAL A 327 10.16 1.09 -8.57
CA VAL A 327 9.02 1.55 -7.77
C VAL A 327 8.76 0.54 -6.66
N PHE A 328 8.56 1.04 -5.43
CA PHE A 328 8.40 0.25 -4.22
C PHE A 328 7.19 0.71 -3.43
N VAL A 329 6.67 -0.15 -2.55
CA VAL A 329 5.50 0.15 -1.70
C VAL A 329 5.80 -0.16 -0.24
N CYS A 330 5.28 0.67 0.67
CA CYS A 330 5.32 0.38 2.11
C CYS A 330 4.16 1.03 2.89
N GLY A 331 4.00 0.57 4.12
CA GLY A 331 2.96 1.06 5.01
C GLY A 331 1.55 0.62 4.60
N MET A 332 0.54 1.37 5.05
CA MET A 332 -0.86 1.02 4.79
C MET A 332 -1.31 1.26 3.34
N ALA A 333 -0.49 1.90 2.51
CA ALA A 333 -0.73 1.97 1.06
C ALA A 333 -0.79 0.58 0.43
N HIS A 334 0.02 -0.37 0.96
CA HIS A 334 0.06 -1.76 0.54
C HIS A 334 -1.12 -2.57 1.10
N TYR A 335 -1.38 -2.47 2.40
CA TYR A 335 -2.47 -3.16 3.10
C TYR A 335 -2.56 -2.67 4.55
N PRO A 336 -3.72 -2.75 5.23
CA PRO A 336 -3.84 -2.39 6.63
C PRO A 336 -2.82 -3.14 7.51
N LYS A 337 -2.07 -2.41 8.32
CA LYS A 337 -1.06 -2.95 9.24
C LYS A 337 -0.75 -1.98 10.38
N PRO A 338 -0.31 -2.47 11.55
CA PRO A 338 0.09 -1.64 12.67
C PRO A 338 1.40 -0.87 12.39
N ILE A 339 1.72 0.07 13.29
CA ILE A 339 2.89 0.96 13.17
C ILE A 339 4.20 0.20 13.01
N ASP A 340 4.44 -0.79 13.87
CA ASP A 340 5.66 -1.62 13.88
C ASP A 340 5.87 -2.34 12.55
N GLU A 341 4.82 -2.91 11.97
CA GLU A 341 4.88 -3.52 10.64
C GLU A 341 5.06 -2.49 9.53
N SER A 342 4.45 -1.30 9.66
CA SER A 342 4.62 -0.20 8.71
C SER A 342 6.07 0.30 8.68
N ILE A 343 6.70 0.44 9.84
CA ILE A 343 8.13 0.80 9.98
C ILE A 343 9.02 -0.26 9.37
N THR A 344 8.79 -1.53 9.71
CA THR A 344 9.58 -2.66 9.19
C THR A 344 9.49 -2.75 7.66
N GLN A 345 8.29 -2.58 7.10
CA GLN A 345 8.12 -2.59 5.66
C GLN A 345 8.75 -1.37 4.97
N ALA A 346 8.74 -0.20 5.60
CA ALA A 346 9.42 0.99 5.11
C ALA A 346 10.94 0.79 5.02
N MET A 347 11.54 0.17 6.03
CA MET A 347 12.96 -0.19 6.03
C MET A 347 13.28 -1.22 4.93
N ALA A 348 12.40 -2.20 4.73
CA ALA A 348 12.55 -3.18 3.64
C ALA A 348 12.48 -2.50 2.26
N ALA A 349 11.50 -1.60 2.05
CA ALA A 349 11.40 -0.84 0.79
C ALA A 349 12.63 0.04 0.55
N ALA A 350 13.13 0.72 1.58
CA ALA A 350 14.36 1.51 1.50
C ALA A 350 15.58 0.64 1.17
N SER A 351 15.70 -0.54 1.78
CA SER A 351 16.78 -1.49 1.49
C SER A 351 16.72 -1.96 0.03
N ARG A 352 15.53 -2.28 -0.48
CA ARG A 352 15.35 -2.65 -1.88
C ARG A 352 15.67 -1.50 -2.83
N ALA A 353 15.20 -0.28 -2.52
CA ALA A 353 15.52 0.93 -3.28
C ALA A 353 17.03 1.19 -3.33
N ALA A 354 17.73 1.00 -2.22
CA ALA A 354 19.17 1.14 -2.12
C ALA A 354 19.93 0.16 -3.06
N THR A 355 19.39 -1.03 -3.34
CA THR A 355 20.01 -1.94 -4.31
C THR A 355 20.08 -1.38 -5.73
N VAL A 356 19.15 -0.50 -6.09
CA VAL A 356 19.17 0.24 -7.36
C VAL A 356 20.12 1.44 -7.25
N LEU A 357 19.94 2.26 -6.22
CA LEU A 357 20.68 3.53 -6.06
C LEU A 357 22.19 3.33 -5.85
N SER A 358 22.63 2.18 -5.33
CA SER A 358 24.04 1.87 -5.10
C SER A 358 24.82 1.57 -6.39
N GLN A 359 24.13 1.31 -7.49
CA GLN A 359 24.75 1.02 -8.77
C GLN A 359 25.08 2.33 -9.49
N LYS A 360 26.23 2.38 -10.15
CA LYS A 360 26.59 3.52 -11.03
C LYS A 360 25.85 3.48 -12.36
N LYS A 361 25.52 2.29 -12.81
CA LYS A 361 24.82 2.04 -14.08
C LYS A 361 23.88 0.86 -13.89
N ILE A 362 22.72 0.91 -14.51
CA ILE A 362 21.81 -0.22 -14.65
C ILE A 362 21.98 -0.85 -16.03
N GLU A 363 22.03 -2.17 -16.07
CA GLU A 363 22.04 -2.94 -17.32
C GLU A 363 20.60 -3.32 -17.65
N ILE A 364 20.15 -2.89 -18.81
CA ILE A 364 18.81 -3.21 -19.32
C ILE A 364 18.94 -4.46 -20.18
N SER A 365 18.07 -5.43 -19.95
CA SER A 365 18.00 -6.66 -20.74
C SER A 365 17.92 -6.34 -22.23
N GLY A 366 18.74 -7.01 -23.02
CA GLY A 366 18.67 -6.94 -24.48
C GLY A 366 17.46 -7.67 -25.07
N ILE A 367 16.63 -8.35 -24.27
CA ILE A 367 15.35 -8.93 -24.69
C ILE A 367 14.32 -7.82 -24.75
N VAL A 368 14.34 -7.06 -25.83
CA VAL A 368 13.43 -5.95 -26.11
C VAL A 368 12.74 -6.16 -27.45
N SER A 369 11.62 -5.50 -27.67
CA SER A 369 11.00 -5.45 -28.98
C SER A 369 11.73 -4.43 -29.86
N VAL A 370 11.93 -4.77 -31.12
CA VAL A 370 12.47 -3.87 -32.15
C VAL A 370 11.45 -3.79 -33.28
N ILE A 371 11.08 -2.58 -33.67
CA ILE A 371 10.14 -2.34 -34.78
C ILE A 371 10.95 -2.08 -36.04
N ASP A 372 10.72 -2.91 -37.07
CA ASP A 372 11.32 -2.69 -38.38
C ASP A 372 10.61 -1.52 -39.09
N PRO A 373 11.34 -0.43 -39.39
CA PRO A 373 10.75 0.74 -40.03
C PRO A 373 10.27 0.49 -41.45
N GLU A 374 10.76 -0.55 -42.17
CA GLU A 374 10.39 -0.85 -43.52
C GLU A 374 9.01 -1.56 -43.61
N THR A 375 8.69 -2.35 -42.58
CA THR A 375 7.42 -3.10 -42.49
C THR A 375 6.38 -2.42 -41.62
N CYS A 376 6.74 -1.36 -40.87
CA CYS A 376 5.83 -0.63 -40.01
C CYS A 376 4.90 0.28 -40.84
N VAL A 377 3.58 0.07 -40.72
CA VAL A 377 2.55 0.87 -41.40
C VAL A 377 1.99 2.01 -40.55
N GLY A 378 2.53 2.23 -39.34
CA GLY A 378 2.11 3.33 -38.46
C GLY A 378 0.70 3.22 -37.88
N CYS A 379 0.13 2.04 -37.79
CA CYS A 379 -1.25 1.83 -37.31
C CYS A 379 -1.45 2.05 -35.80
N MET A 380 -0.37 2.22 -35.01
CA MET A 380 -0.33 2.47 -33.56
C MET A 380 -0.90 1.35 -32.68
N GLY A 381 -1.38 0.22 -33.21
CA GLY A 381 -1.90 -0.89 -32.41
C GLY A 381 -0.92 -1.43 -31.37
N CYS A 382 0.39 -1.44 -31.67
CA CYS A 382 1.43 -1.83 -30.72
C CYS A 382 1.61 -0.82 -29.57
N LEU A 383 1.32 0.47 -29.80
CA LEU A 383 1.35 1.52 -28.78
C LEU A 383 0.20 1.33 -27.77
N GLU A 384 -1.02 1.05 -28.29
CA GLU A 384 -2.22 0.88 -27.46
C GLU A 384 -2.12 -0.34 -26.51
N VAL A 385 -1.50 -1.43 -26.99
CA VAL A 385 -1.38 -2.67 -26.19
C VAL A 385 -0.17 -2.68 -25.25
N CYS A 386 0.72 -1.69 -25.31
CA CYS A 386 1.93 -1.68 -24.49
C CYS A 386 1.64 -1.25 -23.05
N PRO A 387 1.62 -2.17 -22.05
CA PRO A 387 1.31 -1.80 -20.67
C PRO A 387 2.40 -0.96 -19.99
N TYR A 388 3.58 -0.90 -20.60
CA TYR A 388 4.74 -0.17 -20.08
C TYR A 388 4.93 1.21 -20.71
N GLY A 389 4.11 1.58 -21.70
CA GLY A 389 4.28 2.82 -22.46
C GLY A 389 5.65 2.92 -23.14
N ALA A 390 6.20 1.79 -23.57
CA ALA A 390 7.54 1.70 -24.19
C ALA A 390 7.54 2.02 -25.68
N ILE A 391 6.41 2.34 -26.28
CA ILE A 391 6.29 2.58 -27.73
C ILE A 391 5.80 4.00 -27.96
N ASN A 392 6.49 4.72 -28.85
CA ASN A 392 6.15 6.07 -29.26
C ASN A 392 5.85 6.09 -30.76
N TYR A 393 4.94 6.96 -31.19
CA TYR A 393 4.73 7.26 -32.60
C TYR A 393 5.62 8.41 -33.03
N VAL A 394 6.35 8.22 -34.14
CA VAL A 394 7.24 9.22 -34.73
C VAL A 394 6.55 9.83 -35.93
N GLU A 395 5.99 11.03 -35.79
CA GLU A 395 5.12 11.66 -36.78
C GLU A 395 5.82 11.91 -38.12
N ASP A 396 7.07 12.40 -38.10
CA ASP A 396 7.85 12.69 -39.31
C ASP A 396 8.08 11.46 -40.19
N ARG A 397 8.17 10.30 -39.58
CA ARG A 397 8.43 9.02 -40.27
C ARG A 397 7.18 8.16 -40.42
N LYS A 398 6.08 8.50 -39.74
CA LYS A 398 4.81 7.77 -39.67
C LYS A 398 5.00 6.30 -39.24
N ILE A 399 5.88 6.04 -38.31
CA ILE A 399 6.19 4.73 -37.76
C ILE A 399 6.14 4.74 -36.23
N CYS A 400 5.97 3.55 -35.63
CA CYS A 400 6.20 3.38 -34.20
C CYS A 400 7.65 3.05 -33.92
N GLN A 401 8.16 3.47 -32.74
CA GLN A 401 9.50 3.18 -32.27
C GLN A 401 9.45 2.73 -30.81
N VAL A 402 10.26 1.73 -30.46
CA VAL A 402 10.38 1.23 -29.08
C VAL A 402 11.45 2.02 -28.32
N ASN A 403 11.09 2.44 -27.11
CA ASN A 403 12.08 2.86 -26.11
C ASN A 403 12.57 1.61 -25.38
N GLU A 404 13.78 1.17 -25.69
CA GLU A 404 14.37 -0.05 -25.14
C GLU A 404 14.48 -0.02 -23.62
N ALA A 405 14.66 1.18 -23.02
CA ALA A 405 14.77 1.35 -21.57
C ALA A 405 13.45 1.08 -20.82
N LEU A 406 12.31 1.28 -21.46
CA LEU A 406 10.98 0.98 -20.92
C LEU A 406 10.49 -0.41 -21.30
N CYS A 407 11.04 -1.01 -22.35
CA CYS A 407 10.57 -2.30 -22.85
C CYS A 407 10.90 -3.43 -21.87
N LYS A 408 9.90 -4.23 -21.51
CA LYS A 408 10.03 -5.41 -20.63
C LYS A 408 10.05 -6.74 -21.39
N GLY A 409 10.12 -6.71 -22.71
CA GLY A 409 10.19 -7.93 -23.51
C GLY A 409 8.95 -8.83 -23.41
N CYS A 410 7.76 -8.28 -23.13
CA CYS A 410 6.55 -9.07 -22.92
C CYS A 410 5.96 -9.65 -24.22
N GLY A 411 6.34 -9.12 -25.40
CA GLY A 411 5.90 -9.59 -26.72
C GLY A 411 4.49 -9.17 -27.15
N ALA A 412 3.72 -8.46 -26.32
CA ALA A 412 2.34 -8.05 -26.66
C ALA A 412 2.23 -7.28 -27.97
N CYS A 413 3.19 -6.37 -28.24
CA CYS A 413 3.25 -5.62 -29.49
C CYS A 413 3.51 -6.51 -30.73
N ALA A 414 4.37 -7.53 -30.59
CA ALA A 414 4.63 -8.48 -31.69
C ALA A 414 3.37 -9.34 -31.99
N ALA A 415 2.69 -9.80 -30.94
CA ALA A 415 1.48 -10.61 -31.09
C ALA A 415 0.28 -9.84 -31.70
N THR A 416 0.24 -8.51 -31.55
CA THR A 416 -0.88 -7.67 -32.02
C THR A 416 -0.65 -7.09 -33.41
N CYS A 417 0.59 -6.99 -33.87
CA CYS A 417 0.93 -6.28 -35.09
C CYS A 417 0.50 -7.06 -36.36
N PRO A 418 -0.37 -6.50 -37.23
CA PRO A 418 -0.81 -7.20 -38.45
C PRO A 418 0.28 -7.31 -39.52
N SER A 419 1.32 -6.44 -39.47
CA SER A 419 2.42 -6.47 -40.44
C SER A 419 3.65 -7.25 -39.94
N GLY A 420 3.63 -7.78 -38.70
CA GLY A 420 4.76 -8.48 -38.11
C GLY A 420 5.99 -7.61 -37.84
N SER A 421 5.86 -6.28 -37.92
CA SER A 421 6.99 -5.35 -37.80
C SER A 421 7.71 -5.38 -36.43
N PRO A 422 7.02 -5.46 -35.27
CA PRO A 422 7.70 -5.65 -33.99
C PRO A 422 8.22 -7.08 -33.83
N GLN A 423 9.54 -7.23 -33.71
CA GLN A 423 10.18 -8.50 -33.40
C GLN A 423 10.73 -8.48 -31.98
N LEU A 424 10.46 -9.50 -31.19
CA LEU A 424 11.04 -9.65 -29.85
C LEU A 424 12.44 -10.26 -29.94
N MET A 425 13.45 -9.50 -29.54
CA MET A 425 14.83 -10.00 -29.59
C MET A 425 15.01 -11.21 -28.67
N GLY A 426 15.58 -12.28 -29.20
CA GLY A 426 15.69 -13.59 -28.55
C GLY A 426 14.42 -14.47 -28.67
N PHE A 427 13.35 -13.96 -29.29
CA PHE A 427 12.12 -14.66 -29.65
C PHE A 427 11.56 -14.10 -30.96
N THR A 428 12.42 -13.97 -31.97
CA THR A 428 11.97 -13.53 -33.29
C THR A 428 11.09 -14.59 -33.93
N GLU A 429 10.32 -14.19 -34.95
CA GLU A 429 9.44 -15.11 -35.67
C GLU A 429 10.18 -16.33 -36.19
N GLU A 430 11.37 -16.14 -36.76
CA GLU A 430 12.24 -17.21 -37.23
C GLU A 430 12.65 -18.18 -36.10
N GLN A 431 13.01 -17.67 -34.94
CA GLN A 431 13.36 -18.48 -33.76
C GLN A 431 12.14 -19.26 -33.24
N LEU A 432 10.95 -18.67 -33.28
CA LEU A 432 9.72 -19.33 -32.86
C LEU A 432 9.31 -20.44 -33.85
N PHE A 433 9.43 -20.23 -35.16
CA PHE A 433 9.21 -21.26 -36.16
C PHE A 433 10.18 -22.42 -36.00
N ALA A 434 11.46 -22.15 -35.81
CA ALA A 434 12.43 -23.21 -35.55
C ALA A 434 12.11 -24.05 -34.30
N MET A 435 11.57 -23.41 -33.23
CA MET A 435 11.09 -24.16 -32.06
C MET A 435 9.91 -25.09 -32.42
N ILE A 436 8.97 -24.61 -33.23
CA ILE A 436 7.80 -25.42 -33.65
C ILE A 436 8.27 -26.60 -34.49
N GLU A 437 9.12 -26.38 -35.50
CA GLU A 437 9.71 -27.44 -36.33
C GLU A 437 10.48 -28.46 -35.47
N GLY A 438 11.28 -27.99 -34.50
CA GLY A 438 11.97 -28.87 -33.55
C GLY A 438 11.01 -29.71 -32.69
N ALA A 439 9.87 -29.17 -32.31
CA ALA A 439 8.83 -29.91 -31.59
C ALA A 439 8.19 -31.02 -32.45
N LEU A 440 7.96 -30.73 -33.74
CA LEU A 440 7.36 -31.67 -34.70
C LEU A 440 8.33 -32.77 -35.16
N GLY A 441 9.59 -32.63 -34.88
CA GLY A 441 10.60 -33.66 -35.23
C GLY A 441 11.09 -33.60 -36.66
N GLU A 442 10.91 -32.48 -37.34
CA GLU A 442 11.32 -32.22 -38.74
C GLU A 442 12.77 -31.67 -38.85
N ILE A 443 13.59 -31.83 -37.78
CA ILE A 443 15.00 -31.42 -37.74
C ILE A 443 15.91 -32.64 -37.81
#